data_19828a2060b8fdd229db42155eefaecd
#
_entry.id   19828a2060b8fdd229db42155eefaecd
#
_cell.length_a   1.000
_cell.length_b   1.000
_cell.length_c   1.000
_cell.angle_alpha   90.00
_cell.angle_beta   90.00
_cell.angle_gamma   90.00
#
_symmetry.space_group_name_H-M   'P 1'
#
loop_
_entity.id
_entity.type
_entity.pdbx_description
1 polymer ?
#
loop_
_entity_poly.entity_id
_entity_poly.type
_entity_poly.pdbx_seq_one_letter_code
_entity_poly.pdbx_strand_id
1 'polypeptide(L)'
;MDTNNLIPEYLEYLEHSCGFAIRTLKVHKRICNVWDQFLSTKMNKVTEATPADLIDYIDFRQQSGNIKNATISRELCVIRTLYAYLFDYQKMTSNPAASLPELICEPPEEKAYLTVDECFDLLKAFNTDDLIGLRDYTIAALLWSTGLRNGELCALNWRDIDLEEGTLLVRKGKGGKQRQLFLNDRICQDLIRYRQQMQGDENSPVFYAFSKNGSSTKKHARLSQSRVVEIIRKHGLVIGLKKAINPLTFRHTFATHMYEAGVSIQDIKEMLGHDDETETTIYVHISIDGAKRFLNDHIANPRNYQ
;
A
#
# COMPACT_ATOMS: atom_id res chain seq x y z
N MET A 1 -35.03 9.16 18.11
CA MET A 1 -34.23 9.21 16.85
C MET A 1 -34.04 7.79 16.37
N ASP A 2 -34.25 7.57 15.10
CA ASP A 2 -34.07 6.25 14.50
C ASP A 2 -32.58 5.90 14.46
N THR A 3 -32.13 5.03 15.37
CA THR A 3 -30.72 4.66 15.54
C THR A 3 -30.14 3.97 14.31
N ASN A 4 -30.98 3.49 13.40
CA ASN A 4 -30.58 2.82 12.16
C ASN A 4 -29.89 3.77 11.14
N ASN A 5 -29.97 5.07 11.30
CA ASN A 5 -29.45 6.03 10.33
C ASN A 5 -28.14 6.73 10.77
N LEU A 6 -27.68 6.56 12.01
CA LEU A 6 -26.53 7.30 12.55
C LEU A 6 -25.20 6.97 11.88
N ILE A 7 -24.96 5.68 11.61
CA ILE A 7 -23.72 5.25 10.94
C ILE A 7 -23.70 5.71 9.47
N PRO A 8 -24.78 5.57 8.68
CA PRO A 8 -24.88 6.16 7.36
C PRO A 8 -24.62 7.69 7.35
N GLU A 9 -25.27 8.48 8.22
CA GLU A 9 -25.08 9.92 8.34
C GLU A 9 -23.62 10.29 8.67
N TYR A 10 -23.00 9.55 9.59
CA TYR A 10 -21.58 9.72 9.91
C TYR A 10 -20.67 9.46 8.70
N LEU A 11 -20.93 8.40 7.93
CA LEU A 11 -20.14 8.08 6.74
C LEU A 11 -20.30 9.14 5.65
N GLU A 12 -21.50 9.67 5.47
CA GLU A 12 -21.79 10.78 4.56
C GLU A 12 -21.04 12.06 4.97
N TYR A 13 -21.02 12.37 6.27
CA TYR A 13 -20.22 13.46 6.81
C TYR A 13 -18.72 13.29 6.51
N LEU A 14 -18.17 12.10 6.73
CA LEU A 14 -16.77 11.83 6.42
C LEU A 14 -16.45 11.97 4.92
N GLU A 15 -17.37 11.57 4.05
CA GLU A 15 -17.21 11.68 2.61
C GLU A 15 -17.25 13.13 2.14
N HIS A 16 -18.32 13.85 2.49
CA HIS A 16 -18.62 15.17 1.92
C HIS A 16 -17.93 16.32 2.66
N SER A 17 -17.83 16.24 3.99
CA SER A 17 -17.26 17.33 4.79
C SER A 17 -15.76 17.13 5.08
N CYS A 18 -15.32 15.89 5.26
CA CYS A 18 -13.93 15.57 5.57
C CYS A 18 -13.12 15.09 4.36
N GLY A 19 -13.74 14.80 3.23
CA GLY A 19 -13.06 14.36 2.01
C GLY A 19 -12.41 12.98 2.09
N PHE A 20 -12.93 12.08 2.95
CA PHE A 20 -12.35 10.76 3.12
C PHE A 20 -12.50 9.91 1.85
N ALA A 21 -11.42 9.21 1.49
CA ALA A 21 -11.43 8.31 0.35
C ALA A 21 -12.38 7.12 0.59
N ILE A 22 -13.04 6.63 -0.47
CA ILE A 22 -13.98 5.51 -0.45
C ILE A 22 -13.42 4.27 0.29
N ARG A 23 -12.11 4.00 0.16
CA ARG A 23 -11.47 2.89 0.86
C ARG A 23 -11.47 3.08 2.39
N THR A 24 -11.23 4.29 2.85
CA THR A 24 -11.27 4.66 4.28
C THR A 24 -12.68 4.55 4.81
N LEU A 25 -13.69 5.05 4.06
CA LEU A 25 -15.10 4.93 4.41
C LEU A 25 -15.54 3.46 4.59
N LYS A 26 -15.08 2.56 3.70
CA LYS A 26 -15.34 1.13 3.86
C LYS A 26 -14.76 0.54 5.15
N VAL A 27 -13.59 1.01 5.58
CA VAL A 27 -12.99 0.60 6.85
C VAL A 27 -13.81 1.12 8.02
N HIS A 28 -14.18 2.41 8.01
CA HIS A 28 -15.03 3.00 9.04
C HIS A 28 -16.36 2.27 9.15
N LYS A 29 -17.05 2.04 8.02
CA LYS A 29 -18.31 1.29 7.97
C LYS A 29 -18.18 -0.09 8.61
N ARG A 30 -17.15 -0.84 8.26
CA ARG A 30 -16.90 -2.18 8.81
C ARG A 30 -16.73 -2.13 10.33
N ILE A 31 -15.92 -1.19 10.82
CA ILE A 31 -15.62 -1.06 12.25
C ILE A 31 -16.86 -0.61 13.02
N CYS A 32 -17.58 0.41 12.53
CA CYS A 32 -18.83 0.85 13.14
C CYS A 32 -19.88 -0.28 13.21
N ASN A 33 -19.99 -1.11 12.18
CA ASN A 33 -20.89 -2.25 12.19
C ASN A 33 -20.47 -3.31 13.22
N VAL A 34 -19.17 -3.59 13.36
CA VAL A 34 -18.67 -4.53 14.40
C VAL A 34 -18.96 -3.99 15.80
N TRP A 35 -18.81 -2.70 16.01
CA TRP A 35 -19.12 -2.02 17.26
C TRP A 35 -20.63 -2.09 17.58
N ASP A 36 -21.48 -1.76 16.62
CA ASP A 36 -22.94 -1.82 16.76
C ASP A 36 -23.43 -3.23 17.05
N GLN A 37 -22.88 -4.24 16.40
CA GLN A 37 -23.15 -5.65 16.68
C GLN A 37 -22.77 -6.04 18.11
N PHE A 38 -21.58 -5.60 18.58
CA PHE A 38 -21.16 -5.84 19.95
C PHE A 38 -22.15 -5.23 20.95
N LEU A 39 -22.53 -3.96 20.77
CA LEU A 39 -23.50 -3.30 21.63
C LEU A 39 -24.87 -4.03 21.63
N SER A 40 -25.30 -4.52 20.48
CA SER A 40 -26.53 -5.29 20.33
C SER A 40 -26.51 -6.57 21.18
N THR A 41 -25.35 -7.22 21.37
CA THR A 41 -25.25 -8.39 22.30
C THR A 41 -25.51 -8.02 23.76
N LYS A 42 -25.31 -6.74 24.11
CA LYS A 42 -25.58 -6.19 25.44
C LYS A 42 -26.96 -5.52 25.55
N MET A 43 -27.81 -5.66 24.52
CA MET A 43 -29.08 -4.96 24.37
C MET A 43 -28.95 -3.43 24.44
N ASN A 44 -27.81 -2.89 24.04
CA ASN A 44 -27.49 -1.47 24.08
C ASN A 44 -27.42 -0.88 22.66
N LYS A 45 -27.56 0.45 22.53
CA LYS A 45 -27.48 1.18 21.27
C LYS A 45 -26.26 2.06 21.23
N VAL A 46 -25.81 2.45 20.03
CA VAL A 46 -24.65 3.35 19.82
C VAL A 46 -24.80 4.65 20.63
N THR A 47 -26.01 5.21 20.73
CA THR A 47 -26.29 6.43 21.49
C THR A 47 -26.36 6.27 23.00
N GLU A 48 -26.42 5.04 23.49
CA GLU A 48 -26.57 4.69 24.91
C GLU A 48 -25.27 4.09 25.48
N ALA A 49 -24.26 3.94 24.64
CA ALA A 49 -22.97 3.37 25.01
C ALA A 49 -22.26 4.21 26.09
N THR A 50 -21.63 3.52 27.00
CA THR A 50 -20.90 4.06 28.13
C THR A 50 -19.38 3.84 27.97
N PRO A 51 -18.51 4.54 28.75
CA PRO A 51 -17.10 4.21 28.80
C PRO A 51 -16.80 2.76 29.17
N ALA A 52 -17.64 2.14 30.03
CA ALA A 52 -17.51 0.72 30.38
C ALA A 52 -17.73 -0.21 29.19
N ASP A 53 -18.68 0.10 28.31
CA ASP A 53 -18.90 -0.69 27.09
C ASP A 53 -17.68 -0.70 26.16
N LEU A 54 -16.93 0.39 26.12
CA LEU A 54 -15.69 0.47 25.33
C LEU A 54 -14.56 -0.37 25.93
N ILE A 55 -14.48 -0.47 27.25
CA ILE A 55 -13.53 -1.36 27.95
C ILE A 55 -13.92 -2.82 27.67
N ASP A 56 -15.19 -3.16 27.82
CA ASP A 56 -15.70 -4.50 27.54
C ASP A 56 -15.50 -4.89 26.07
N TYR A 57 -15.57 -3.91 25.15
CA TYR A 57 -15.24 -4.16 23.74
C TYR A 57 -13.76 -4.50 23.52
N ILE A 58 -12.86 -3.83 24.22
CA ILE A 58 -11.43 -4.17 24.16
C ILE A 58 -11.22 -5.61 24.61
N ASP A 59 -11.78 -5.98 25.76
CA ASP A 59 -11.68 -7.35 26.29
C ASP A 59 -12.29 -8.38 25.34
N PHE A 60 -13.47 -8.09 24.79
CA PHE A 60 -14.12 -8.93 23.78
C PHE A 60 -13.23 -9.13 22.55
N ARG A 61 -12.59 -8.07 22.04
CA ARG A 61 -11.71 -8.15 20.87
C ARG A 61 -10.44 -8.93 21.17
N GLN A 62 -9.86 -8.77 22.37
CA GLN A 62 -8.67 -9.53 22.80
C GLN A 62 -8.97 -11.02 22.95
N GLN A 63 -10.16 -11.37 23.47
CA GLN A 63 -10.60 -12.76 23.63
C GLN A 63 -11.06 -13.40 22.31
N SER A 64 -11.44 -12.62 21.31
CA SER A 64 -11.92 -13.12 20.01
C SER A 64 -10.84 -13.78 19.13
N GLY A 65 -9.66 -14.10 19.69
CA GLY A 65 -8.57 -14.87 19.08
C GLY A 65 -7.67 -14.06 18.13
N ASN A 66 -6.37 -14.07 18.40
CA ASN A 66 -5.26 -13.57 17.57
C ASN A 66 -5.39 -12.14 16.98
N ILE A 67 -6.16 -11.25 17.61
CA ILE A 67 -6.25 -9.85 17.18
C ILE A 67 -5.18 -9.04 17.94
N LYS A 68 -4.19 -8.52 17.20
CA LYS A 68 -3.13 -7.68 17.79
C LYS A 68 -3.70 -6.37 18.35
N ASN A 69 -3.17 -5.89 19.48
CA ASN A 69 -3.57 -4.62 20.09
C ASN A 69 -3.52 -3.44 19.10
N ALA A 70 -2.58 -3.43 18.16
CA ALA A 70 -2.52 -2.42 17.10
C ALA A 70 -3.78 -2.40 16.20
N THR A 71 -4.44 -3.55 16.00
CA THR A 71 -5.71 -3.62 15.26
C THR A 71 -6.85 -3.04 16.10
N ILE A 72 -6.91 -3.41 17.38
CA ILE A 72 -7.92 -2.90 18.32
C ILE A 72 -7.75 -1.37 18.49
N SER A 73 -6.52 -0.89 18.63
CA SER A 73 -6.22 0.55 18.71
C SER A 73 -6.74 1.31 17.48
N ARG A 74 -6.60 0.72 16.28
CA ARG A 74 -7.17 1.31 15.06
C ARG A 74 -8.70 1.31 15.07
N GLU A 75 -9.33 0.25 15.58
CA GLU A 75 -10.78 0.19 15.72
C GLU A 75 -11.28 1.26 16.70
N LEU A 76 -10.60 1.42 17.84
CA LEU A 76 -10.91 2.47 18.82
C LEU A 76 -10.73 3.88 18.25
N CYS A 77 -9.73 4.10 17.40
CA CYS A 77 -9.56 5.38 16.72
C CYS A 77 -10.77 5.73 15.85
N VAL A 78 -11.32 4.77 15.11
CA VAL A 78 -12.56 4.96 14.34
C VAL A 78 -13.76 5.20 15.25
N ILE A 79 -13.90 4.45 16.34
CA ILE A 79 -14.99 4.61 17.31
C ILE A 79 -14.90 6.00 17.99
N ARG A 80 -13.70 6.47 18.35
CA ARG A 80 -13.51 7.85 18.84
C ARG A 80 -14.01 8.90 17.85
N THR A 81 -13.69 8.73 16.58
CA THR A 81 -14.13 9.65 15.52
C THR A 81 -15.66 9.63 15.37
N LEU A 82 -16.28 8.46 15.47
CA LEU A 82 -17.75 8.33 15.48
C LEU A 82 -18.37 9.08 16.65
N TYR A 83 -17.88 8.87 17.87
CA TYR A 83 -18.43 9.52 19.05
C TYR A 83 -18.15 11.03 19.13
N ALA A 84 -17.02 11.49 18.60
CA ALA A 84 -16.75 12.90 18.42
C ALA A 84 -17.82 13.54 17.51
N TYR A 85 -18.08 12.91 16.33
CA TYR A 85 -19.15 13.36 15.44
C TYR A 85 -20.52 13.37 16.12
N LEU A 86 -20.92 12.30 16.80
CA LEU A 86 -22.23 12.23 17.46
C LEU A 86 -22.40 13.30 18.56
N PHE A 87 -21.33 13.59 19.29
CA PHE A 87 -21.33 14.63 20.33
C PHE A 87 -21.36 16.04 19.71
N ASP A 88 -20.49 16.32 18.74
CA ASP A 88 -20.38 17.64 18.10
C ASP A 88 -21.65 18.04 17.36
N TYR A 89 -22.36 17.08 16.77
CA TYR A 89 -23.65 17.29 16.10
C TYR A 89 -24.85 17.07 17.01
N GLN A 90 -24.67 17.11 18.33
CA GLN A 90 -25.73 17.05 19.36
C GLN A 90 -26.65 15.82 19.24
N LYS A 91 -26.11 14.72 18.70
CA LYS A 91 -26.80 13.43 18.65
C LYS A 91 -26.72 12.69 20.00
N MET A 92 -25.77 13.12 20.87
CA MET A 92 -25.54 12.61 22.21
C MET A 92 -25.23 13.76 23.19
N THR A 93 -25.53 13.55 24.46
CA THR A 93 -25.25 14.53 25.54
C THR A 93 -23.85 14.39 26.13
N SER A 94 -23.19 13.24 25.93
CA SER A 94 -21.83 12.97 26.41
C SER A 94 -21.07 12.10 25.42
N ASN A 95 -19.75 12.23 25.38
CA ASN A 95 -18.89 11.41 24.54
C ASN A 95 -18.25 10.29 25.38
N PRO A 96 -18.67 9.01 25.25
CA PRO A 96 -18.13 7.91 26.05
C PRO A 96 -16.67 7.58 25.70
N ALA A 97 -16.20 8.00 24.55
CA ALA A 97 -14.83 7.73 24.07
C ALA A 97 -13.83 8.83 24.44
N ALA A 98 -14.26 9.91 25.12
CA ALA A 98 -13.40 11.05 25.44
C ALA A 98 -12.23 10.69 26.37
N SER A 99 -12.44 9.76 27.29
CA SER A 99 -11.45 9.34 28.32
C SER A 99 -10.88 7.93 28.07
N LEU A 100 -11.02 7.39 26.85
CA LEU A 100 -10.47 6.07 26.54
C LEU A 100 -8.93 6.08 26.64
N PRO A 101 -8.34 5.15 27.41
CA PRO A 101 -6.90 5.03 27.48
C PRO A 101 -6.31 4.58 26.12
N GLU A 102 -5.07 4.96 25.87
CA GLU A 102 -4.32 4.38 24.78
C GLU A 102 -3.94 2.94 25.10
N LEU A 103 -4.18 2.04 24.14
CA LEU A 103 -3.72 0.67 24.29
C LEU A 103 -2.21 0.59 24.11
N ILE A 104 -1.56 -0.09 25.05
CA ILE A 104 -0.14 -0.44 24.90
C ILE A 104 -0.05 -1.43 23.74
N CYS A 105 0.55 -1.00 22.64
CA CYS A 105 0.83 -1.84 21.49
C CYS A 105 2.25 -2.39 21.60
N GLU A 106 2.42 -3.63 21.16
CA GLU A 106 3.77 -4.17 20.97
C GLU A 106 4.54 -3.29 20.00
N PRO A 107 5.85 -3.12 20.21
CA PRO A 107 6.69 -2.40 19.25
C PRO A 107 6.50 -3.04 17.87
N PRO A 108 6.49 -2.23 16.81
CA PRO A 108 6.37 -2.76 15.46
C PRO A 108 7.52 -3.74 15.20
N GLU A 109 7.19 -4.93 14.68
CA GLU A 109 8.20 -5.88 14.23
C GLU A 109 9.12 -5.19 13.22
N GLU A 110 10.42 -5.52 13.28
CA GLU A 110 11.37 -5.03 12.28
C GLU A 110 10.83 -5.33 10.88
N LYS A 111 10.81 -4.30 10.06
CA LYS A 111 10.28 -4.44 8.71
C LYS A 111 11.24 -5.30 7.90
N ALA A 112 10.80 -6.48 7.51
CA ALA A 112 11.58 -7.37 6.66
C ALA A 112 11.96 -6.65 5.35
N TYR A 113 13.22 -6.76 4.97
CA TYR A 113 13.72 -6.38 3.64
C TYR A 113 14.47 -7.57 3.04
N LEU A 114 14.72 -7.53 1.75
CA LEU A 114 15.47 -8.54 1.01
C LEU A 114 16.92 -8.08 0.86
N THR A 115 17.87 -8.98 1.01
CA THR A 115 19.24 -8.72 0.58
C THR A 115 19.31 -8.66 -0.94
N VAL A 116 20.40 -8.15 -1.49
CA VAL A 116 20.62 -8.10 -2.94
C VAL A 116 20.56 -9.50 -3.55
N ASP A 117 21.22 -10.50 -2.91
CA ASP A 117 21.20 -11.89 -3.36
C ASP A 117 19.79 -12.49 -3.34
N GLU A 118 19.02 -12.25 -2.27
CA GLU A 118 17.62 -12.69 -2.20
C GLU A 118 16.76 -12.06 -3.30
N CYS A 119 17.02 -10.82 -3.67
CA CYS A 119 16.34 -10.16 -4.80
C CYS A 119 16.69 -10.83 -6.13
N PHE A 120 17.96 -11.15 -6.38
CA PHE A 120 18.37 -11.85 -7.59
C PHE A 120 17.82 -13.26 -7.66
N ASP A 121 17.85 -14.01 -6.55
CA ASP A 121 17.31 -15.35 -6.50
C ASP A 121 15.81 -15.36 -6.73
N LEU A 122 15.10 -14.37 -6.17
CA LEU A 122 13.68 -14.19 -6.42
C LEU A 122 13.40 -13.88 -7.90
N LEU A 123 14.19 -13.01 -8.53
CA LEU A 123 14.02 -12.68 -9.94
C LEU A 123 14.32 -13.88 -10.86
N LYS A 124 15.31 -14.71 -10.53
CA LYS A 124 15.61 -15.95 -11.27
C LYS A 124 14.50 -17.00 -11.17
N ALA A 125 13.67 -16.96 -10.14
CA ALA A 125 12.58 -17.91 -9.95
C ALA A 125 11.39 -17.71 -10.89
N PHE A 126 11.32 -16.60 -11.62
CA PHE A 126 10.26 -16.37 -12.59
C PHE A 126 10.61 -17.00 -13.94
N ASN A 127 9.66 -17.73 -14.52
CA ASN A 127 9.80 -18.21 -15.90
C ASN A 127 9.51 -17.04 -16.86
N THR A 128 10.54 -16.50 -17.50
CA THR A 128 10.38 -15.37 -18.43
C THR A 128 10.14 -15.78 -19.90
N ASP A 129 9.99 -17.08 -20.16
CA ASP A 129 9.72 -17.60 -21.50
C ASP A 129 8.23 -17.49 -21.86
N ASP A 130 7.36 -17.42 -20.85
CA ASP A 130 5.94 -17.17 -21.04
C ASP A 130 5.54 -15.75 -20.59
N LEU A 131 4.47 -15.26 -21.19
CA LEU A 131 3.98 -13.89 -20.99
C LEU A 131 3.59 -13.61 -19.51
N ILE A 132 3.03 -14.60 -18.81
CA ILE A 132 2.61 -14.45 -17.42
C ILE A 132 3.83 -14.34 -16.52
N GLY A 133 4.81 -15.22 -16.71
CA GLY A 133 6.05 -15.17 -15.94
C GLY A 133 6.90 -13.94 -16.24
N LEU A 134 6.95 -13.49 -17.51
CA LEU A 134 7.61 -12.23 -17.87
C LEU A 134 6.93 -11.03 -17.21
N ARG A 135 5.58 -10.99 -17.17
CA ARG A 135 4.84 -9.97 -16.42
C ARG A 135 5.21 -9.99 -14.94
N ASP A 136 5.18 -11.17 -14.32
CA ASP A 136 5.40 -11.34 -12.88
C ASP A 136 6.84 -10.98 -12.50
N TYR A 137 7.82 -11.34 -13.34
CA TYR A 137 9.20 -10.88 -13.25
C TYR A 137 9.31 -9.36 -13.32
N THR A 138 8.70 -8.74 -14.34
CA THR A 138 8.75 -7.29 -14.56
C THR A 138 8.12 -6.53 -13.39
N ILE A 139 7.06 -7.07 -12.79
CA ILE A 139 6.45 -6.53 -11.56
C ILE A 139 7.45 -6.52 -10.41
N ALA A 140 8.11 -7.65 -10.14
CA ALA A 140 9.06 -7.77 -9.03
C ALA A 140 10.28 -6.87 -9.24
N ALA A 141 10.82 -6.86 -10.45
CA ALA A 141 11.96 -6.03 -10.83
C ALA A 141 11.64 -4.53 -10.73
N LEU A 142 10.46 -4.10 -11.19
CA LEU A 142 10.03 -2.70 -11.11
C LEU A 142 9.77 -2.27 -9.65
N LEU A 143 9.16 -3.13 -8.82
CA LEU A 143 8.98 -2.85 -7.40
C LEU A 143 10.33 -2.67 -6.68
N TRP A 144 11.31 -3.52 -6.97
CA TRP A 144 12.64 -3.44 -6.36
C TRP A 144 13.39 -2.18 -6.80
N SER A 145 13.36 -1.84 -8.08
CA SER A 145 14.12 -0.71 -8.63
C SER A 145 13.52 0.66 -8.32
N THR A 146 12.24 0.73 -7.94
CA THR A 146 11.53 2.02 -7.79
C THR A 146 10.89 2.24 -6.41
N GLY A 147 10.72 1.19 -5.61
CA GLY A 147 10.01 1.27 -4.35
C GLY A 147 8.55 1.70 -4.46
N LEU A 148 7.90 1.54 -5.62
CA LEU A 148 6.49 1.88 -5.85
C LEU A 148 5.57 1.23 -4.81
N ARG A 149 4.52 1.96 -4.39
CA ARG A 149 3.42 1.33 -3.66
C ARG A 149 2.64 0.38 -4.58
N ASN A 150 2.13 -0.71 -4.02
CA ASN A 150 1.35 -1.68 -4.79
C ASN A 150 0.19 -1.03 -5.58
N GLY A 151 -0.48 -0.04 -4.96
CA GLY A 151 -1.54 0.70 -5.63
C GLY A 151 -1.06 1.56 -6.80
N GLU A 152 0.13 2.15 -6.66
CA GLU A 152 0.77 2.94 -7.71
C GLU A 152 1.18 2.04 -8.89
N LEU A 153 1.86 0.92 -8.61
CA LEU A 153 2.20 -0.08 -9.62
C LEU A 153 0.98 -0.53 -10.42
N CYS A 154 -0.08 -0.93 -9.73
CA CYS A 154 -1.31 -1.38 -10.39
C CYS A 154 -2.01 -0.26 -11.18
N ALA A 155 -1.80 1.01 -10.84
CA ALA A 155 -2.44 2.14 -11.51
C ALA A 155 -1.71 2.59 -12.79
N LEU A 156 -0.48 2.13 -13.03
CA LEU A 156 0.33 2.54 -14.19
C LEU A 156 -0.36 2.24 -15.52
N ASN A 157 -0.26 3.20 -16.43
CA ASN A 157 -0.52 3.05 -17.85
C ASN A 157 0.79 3.26 -18.62
N TRP A 158 0.85 2.80 -19.86
CA TRP A 158 2.05 2.98 -20.68
C TRP A 158 2.44 4.45 -20.89
N ARG A 159 1.48 5.36 -20.98
CA ARG A 159 1.73 6.82 -21.06
C ARG A 159 2.42 7.41 -19.81
N ASP A 160 2.51 6.66 -18.73
CA ASP A 160 3.17 7.09 -17.50
C ASP A 160 4.64 6.70 -17.47
N ILE A 161 5.11 5.98 -18.50
CA ILE A 161 6.50 5.49 -18.62
C ILE A 161 7.11 6.03 -19.92
N ASP A 162 8.18 6.77 -19.78
CA ASP A 162 9.04 7.17 -20.87
C ASP A 162 10.26 6.24 -20.89
N LEU A 163 10.28 5.32 -21.86
CA LEU A 163 11.34 4.31 -21.99
C LEU A 163 12.59 4.86 -22.66
N GLU A 164 12.51 5.98 -23.38
CA GLU A 164 13.66 6.66 -24.00
C GLU A 164 14.42 7.46 -22.94
N GLU A 165 13.70 8.26 -22.15
CA GLU A 165 14.28 9.03 -21.05
C GLU A 165 14.52 8.20 -19.78
N GLY A 166 13.99 6.98 -19.70
CA GLY A 166 14.06 6.12 -18.52
C GLY A 166 13.37 6.75 -17.32
N THR A 167 12.14 7.23 -17.49
CA THR A 167 11.38 7.87 -16.41
C THR A 167 9.98 7.28 -16.25
N LEU A 168 9.44 7.39 -15.03
CA LEU A 168 8.12 6.91 -14.67
C LEU A 168 7.40 7.97 -13.83
N LEU A 169 6.20 8.37 -14.26
CA LEU A 169 5.37 9.34 -13.58
C LEU A 169 4.30 8.65 -12.71
N VAL A 170 4.38 8.83 -11.40
CA VAL A 170 3.32 8.46 -10.45
C VAL A 170 2.30 9.58 -10.37
N ARG A 171 1.14 9.44 -11.06
CA ARG A 171 0.12 10.52 -11.15
C ARG A 171 -0.70 10.72 -9.89
N LYS A 172 -0.94 9.66 -9.10
CA LYS A 172 -1.78 9.70 -7.89
C LYS A 172 -1.05 8.99 -6.75
N GLY A 173 -0.12 9.70 -6.13
CA GLY A 173 0.47 9.30 -4.87
C GLY A 173 -0.53 9.45 -3.71
N LYS A 174 -0.11 9.11 -2.48
CA LYS A 174 -0.88 9.41 -1.27
C LYS A 174 -1.06 10.94 -1.19
N GLY A 175 -2.26 11.42 -0.88
CA GLY A 175 -2.58 12.86 -0.89
C GLY A 175 -2.72 13.49 -2.29
N GLY A 176 -2.73 12.70 -3.38
CA GLY A 176 -2.90 13.22 -4.75
C GLY A 176 -1.63 13.82 -5.38
N LYS A 177 -0.50 13.81 -4.67
CA LYS A 177 0.78 14.36 -5.16
C LYS A 177 1.35 13.50 -6.29
N GLN A 178 1.92 14.16 -7.29
CA GLN A 178 2.64 13.51 -8.39
C GLN A 178 4.14 13.49 -8.08
N ARG A 179 4.83 12.44 -8.55
CA ARG A 179 6.28 12.38 -8.52
C ARG A 179 6.81 11.61 -9.73
N GLN A 180 7.99 11.97 -10.15
CA GLN A 180 8.74 11.28 -11.20
C GLN A 180 9.79 10.37 -10.55
N LEU A 181 9.91 9.15 -11.08
CA LEU A 181 10.93 8.18 -10.69
C LEU A 181 11.82 7.88 -11.89
N PHE A 182 13.08 7.52 -11.63
CA PHE A 182 14.01 7.10 -12.65
C PHE A 182 14.04 5.58 -12.75
N LEU A 183 14.14 5.09 -13.98
CA LEU A 183 14.30 3.69 -14.30
C LEU A 183 15.75 3.46 -14.74
N ASN A 184 16.36 2.38 -14.27
CA ASN A 184 17.66 1.98 -14.80
C ASN A 184 17.50 1.30 -16.16
N ASP A 185 18.62 1.19 -16.90
CA ASP A 185 18.61 0.65 -18.27
C ASP A 185 18.07 -0.78 -18.33
N ARG A 186 18.34 -1.59 -17.32
CA ARG A 186 17.85 -2.97 -17.24
C ARG A 186 16.33 -3.04 -17.16
N ILE A 187 15.73 -2.22 -16.30
CA ILE A 187 14.25 -2.15 -16.18
C ILE A 187 13.62 -1.61 -17.46
N CYS A 188 14.24 -0.63 -18.12
CA CYS A 188 13.77 -0.15 -19.42
C CYS A 188 13.74 -1.30 -20.45
N GLN A 189 14.81 -2.10 -20.52
CA GLN A 189 14.89 -3.26 -21.41
C GLN A 189 13.83 -4.32 -21.08
N ASP A 190 13.63 -4.64 -19.80
CA ASP A 190 12.62 -5.60 -19.36
C ASP A 190 11.20 -5.10 -19.69
N LEU A 191 10.92 -3.81 -19.51
CA LEU A 191 9.65 -3.19 -19.88
C LEU A 191 9.44 -3.17 -21.40
N ILE A 192 10.47 -2.90 -22.21
CA ILE A 192 10.42 -2.97 -23.66
C ILE A 192 10.09 -4.41 -24.10
N ARG A 193 10.82 -5.41 -23.56
CA ARG A 193 10.58 -6.81 -23.87
C ARG A 193 9.14 -7.23 -23.52
N TYR A 194 8.65 -6.79 -22.39
CA TYR A 194 7.28 -7.07 -21.94
C TYR A 194 6.25 -6.37 -22.84
N ARG A 195 6.46 -5.07 -23.16
CA ARG A 195 5.56 -4.28 -24.03
C ARG A 195 5.42 -4.89 -25.43
N GLN A 196 6.51 -5.42 -25.98
CA GLN A 196 6.50 -6.06 -27.32
C GLN A 196 5.58 -7.28 -27.40
N GLN A 197 5.34 -7.96 -26.28
CA GLN A 197 4.43 -9.11 -26.22
C GLN A 197 3.00 -8.72 -25.88
N MET A 198 2.76 -7.45 -25.56
CA MET A 198 1.45 -6.96 -25.14
C MET A 198 0.74 -6.22 -26.27
N GLN A 199 -0.58 -6.38 -26.31
CA GLN A 199 -1.45 -5.55 -27.17
C GLN A 199 -2.01 -4.41 -26.32
N GLY A 200 -2.02 -3.20 -26.84
CA GLY A 200 -2.59 -2.04 -26.16
C GLY A 200 -1.93 -0.74 -26.60
N ASP A 201 -2.61 0.35 -26.32
CA ASP A 201 -2.15 1.69 -26.56
C ASP A 201 -1.50 2.30 -25.30
N GLU A 202 -1.14 3.56 -25.37
CA GLU A 202 -0.53 4.30 -24.25
C GLU A 202 -1.47 4.48 -23.06
N ASN A 203 -2.78 4.43 -23.23
CA ASN A 203 -3.76 4.52 -22.17
C ASN A 203 -4.04 3.17 -21.51
N SER A 204 -3.55 2.10 -22.09
CA SER A 204 -3.73 0.75 -21.58
C SER A 204 -2.92 0.54 -20.29
N PRO A 205 -3.41 -0.28 -19.33
CA PRO A 205 -2.63 -0.63 -18.15
C PRO A 205 -1.29 -1.25 -18.52
N VAL A 206 -0.24 -0.99 -17.75
CA VAL A 206 1.04 -1.69 -17.92
C VAL A 206 0.87 -3.18 -17.60
N PHE A 207 0.20 -3.50 -16.49
CA PHE A 207 0.03 -4.89 -16.05
C PHE A 207 -1.41 -5.36 -16.16
N TYR A 208 -1.60 -6.43 -16.94
CA TYR A 208 -2.91 -7.06 -17.17
C TYR A 208 -3.17 -8.25 -16.25
N ALA A 209 -4.47 -8.48 -16.00
CA ALA A 209 -4.94 -9.72 -15.43
C ALA A 209 -5.12 -10.76 -16.55
N PHE A 210 -4.52 -11.95 -16.36
CA PHE A 210 -4.72 -13.11 -17.24
C PHE A 210 -5.58 -14.16 -16.54
N SER A 211 -6.37 -14.91 -17.31
CA SER A 211 -7.04 -16.12 -16.84
C SER A 211 -6.02 -17.24 -16.62
N LYS A 212 -6.44 -18.33 -15.96
CA LYS A 212 -5.59 -19.53 -15.78
C LYS A 212 -5.07 -20.10 -17.11
N ASN A 213 -5.77 -19.85 -18.21
CA ASN A 213 -5.41 -20.32 -19.55
C ASN A 213 -4.55 -19.31 -20.34
N GLY A 214 -4.00 -18.28 -19.68
CA GLY A 214 -3.15 -17.28 -20.33
C GLY A 214 -3.88 -16.25 -21.19
N SER A 215 -5.20 -16.38 -21.40
CA SER A 215 -5.99 -15.36 -22.10
C SER A 215 -6.37 -14.21 -21.14
N SER A 216 -6.44 -12.99 -21.66
CA SER A 216 -6.94 -11.86 -20.86
C SER A 216 -8.39 -12.13 -20.41
N THR A 217 -8.68 -12.04 -19.12
CA THR A 217 -10.02 -12.31 -18.55
C THR A 217 -11.10 -11.35 -19.04
N LYS A 218 -10.69 -10.14 -19.36
CA LYS A 218 -11.43 -9.10 -20.10
C LYS A 218 -10.39 -8.35 -20.91
N LYS A 219 -10.72 -7.97 -22.14
CA LYS A 219 -9.80 -7.22 -22.98
C LYS A 219 -9.18 -6.06 -22.18
N HIS A 220 -7.88 -6.17 -21.86
CA HIS A 220 -7.11 -5.17 -21.10
C HIS A 220 -7.52 -4.94 -19.62
N ALA A 221 -8.03 -5.97 -18.92
CA ALA A 221 -8.33 -5.83 -17.49
C ALA A 221 -7.06 -5.60 -16.67
N ARG A 222 -7.07 -4.55 -15.87
CA ARG A 222 -5.95 -4.16 -14.99
C ARG A 222 -5.71 -5.21 -13.90
N LEU A 223 -4.44 -5.49 -13.61
CA LEU A 223 -4.05 -6.39 -12.53
C LEU A 223 -4.45 -5.80 -11.16
N SER A 224 -5.02 -6.64 -10.29
CA SER A 224 -5.44 -6.21 -8.96
C SER A 224 -4.29 -6.22 -7.96
N GLN A 225 -4.36 -5.36 -6.95
CA GLN A 225 -3.37 -5.30 -5.86
C GLN A 225 -3.25 -6.63 -5.10
N SER A 226 -4.36 -7.34 -4.89
CA SER A 226 -4.37 -8.65 -4.23
C SER A 226 -3.61 -9.70 -5.05
N ARG A 227 -3.74 -9.65 -6.38
CA ARG A 227 -3.00 -10.57 -7.24
C ARG A 227 -1.50 -10.31 -7.24
N VAL A 228 -1.06 -9.04 -7.19
CA VAL A 228 0.38 -8.73 -7.03
C VAL A 228 0.92 -9.31 -5.72
N VAL A 229 0.19 -9.15 -4.61
CA VAL A 229 0.58 -9.75 -3.32
C VAL A 229 0.72 -11.27 -3.42
N GLU A 230 -0.23 -11.93 -4.09
CA GLU A 230 -0.22 -13.39 -4.29
C GLU A 230 0.99 -13.84 -5.12
N ILE A 231 1.29 -13.13 -6.22
CA ILE A 231 2.44 -13.40 -7.10
C ILE A 231 3.74 -13.35 -6.28
N ILE A 232 3.97 -12.24 -5.59
CA ILE A 232 5.19 -12.02 -4.81
C ILE A 232 5.34 -13.08 -3.71
N ARG A 233 4.26 -13.34 -2.94
CA ARG A 233 4.26 -14.34 -1.88
C ARG A 233 4.57 -15.75 -2.40
N LYS A 234 3.96 -16.14 -3.53
CA LYS A 234 4.17 -17.46 -4.14
C LYS A 234 5.64 -17.67 -4.48
N HIS A 235 6.27 -16.70 -5.16
CA HIS A 235 7.67 -16.84 -5.59
C HIS A 235 8.64 -16.77 -4.42
N GLY A 236 8.37 -15.98 -3.39
CA GLY A 236 9.14 -16.02 -2.15
C GLY A 236 9.14 -17.39 -1.46
N LEU A 237 8.00 -18.10 -1.50
CA LEU A 237 7.92 -19.47 -0.98
C LEU A 237 8.71 -20.46 -1.87
N VAL A 238 8.69 -20.28 -3.20
CA VAL A 238 9.42 -21.14 -4.14
C VAL A 238 10.93 -21.13 -3.88
N ILE A 239 11.50 -19.96 -3.57
CA ILE A 239 12.92 -19.83 -3.26
C ILE A 239 13.25 -20.10 -1.78
N GLY A 240 12.26 -20.51 -0.99
CA GLY A 240 12.47 -20.89 0.42
C GLY A 240 12.74 -19.74 1.37
N LEU A 241 12.30 -18.52 1.06
CA LEU A 241 12.43 -17.39 2.00
C LEU A 241 11.69 -17.68 3.30
N LYS A 242 12.41 -17.58 4.43
CA LYS A 242 11.83 -17.77 5.78
C LYS A 242 10.93 -16.60 6.22
N LYS A 243 11.09 -15.43 5.58
CA LYS A 243 10.31 -14.22 5.85
C LYS A 243 9.17 -14.06 4.86
N ALA A 244 8.00 -13.65 5.34
CA ALA A 244 6.87 -13.34 4.47
C ALA A 244 7.15 -12.06 3.67
N ILE A 245 7.09 -12.15 2.35
CA ILE A 245 7.32 -11.01 1.46
C ILE A 245 6.03 -10.55 0.77
N ASN A 246 5.96 -9.25 0.51
CA ASN A 246 4.87 -8.59 -0.17
C ASN A 246 5.40 -7.30 -0.86
N PRO A 247 4.59 -6.56 -1.65
CA PRO A 247 5.05 -5.33 -2.28
C PRO A 247 5.61 -4.26 -1.35
N LEU A 248 5.16 -4.22 -0.08
CA LEU A 248 5.71 -3.30 0.92
C LEU A 248 7.14 -3.71 1.33
N THR A 249 7.44 -5.01 1.35
CA THR A 249 8.79 -5.52 1.58
C THR A 249 9.76 -4.99 0.52
N PHE A 250 9.39 -4.97 -0.75
CA PHE A 250 10.21 -4.38 -1.82
C PHE A 250 10.46 -2.89 -1.62
N ARG A 251 9.48 -2.17 -1.13
CA ARG A 251 9.64 -0.75 -0.84
C ARG A 251 10.61 -0.50 0.32
N HIS A 252 10.61 -1.37 1.35
CA HIS A 252 11.61 -1.32 2.40
C HIS A 252 12.98 -1.74 1.90
N THR A 253 13.04 -2.78 1.04
CA THR A 253 14.27 -3.22 0.38
C THR A 253 14.89 -2.09 -0.45
N PHE A 254 14.09 -1.42 -1.29
CA PHE A 254 14.56 -0.26 -2.06
C PHE A 254 15.12 0.83 -1.15
N ALA A 255 14.38 1.21 -0.09
CA ALA A 255 14.83 2.25 0.84
C ALA A 255 16.14 1.88 1.55
N THR A 256 16.27 0.62 1.98
CA THR A 256 17.47 0.11 2.66
C THR A 256 18.67 0.11 1.72
N HIS A 257 18.52 -0.45 0.51
CA HIS A 257 19.61 -0.49 -0.47
C HIS A 257 20.06 0.92 -0.91
N MET A 258 19.13 1.86 -1.09
CA MET A 258 19.46 3.25 -1.39
C MET A 258 20.24 3.91 -0.26
N TYR A 259 19.84 3.65 1.00
CA TYR A 259 20.55 4.15 2.18
C TYR A 259 21.96 3.55 2.31
N GLU A 260 22.10 2.23 2.16
CA GLU A 260 23.38 1.50 2.20
C GLU A 260 24.33 1.99 1.11
N ALA A 261 23.78 2.42 -0.01
CA ALA A 261 24.54 3.00 -1.12
C ALA A 261 24.83 4.50 -0.95
N GLY A 262 24.52 5.09 0.22
CA GLY A 262 24.89 6.45 0.58
C GLY A 262 23.92 7.55 0.13
N VAL A 263 22.72 7.20 -0.34
CA VAL A 263 21.68 8.19 -0.65
C VAL A 263 21.11 8.77 0.64
N SER A 264 20.92 10.09 0.69
CA SER A 264 20.40 10.75 1.87
C SER A 264 18.99 10.27 2.22
N ILE A 265 18.67 10.21 3.51
CA ILE A 265 17.32 9.85 3.98
C ILE A 265 16.26 10.79 3.39
N GLN A 266 16.60 12.06 3.20
CA GLN A 266 15.70 13.04 2.62
C GLN A 266 15.36 12.71 1.18
N ASP A 267 16.37 12.40 0.35
CA ASP A 267 16.17 12.02 -1.05
C ASP A 267 15.36 10.72 -1.17
N ILE A 268 15.65 9.74 -0.29
CA ILE A 268 14.87 8.48 -0.25
C ILE A 268 13.40 8.76 0.09
N LYS A 269 13.11 9.64 1.07
CA LYS A 269 11.74 10.03 1.41
C LYS A 269 11.02 10.65 0.23
N GLU A 270 11.68 11.52 -0.51
CA GLU A 270 11.11 12.19 -1.69
C GLU A 270 10.85 11.20 -2.84
N MET A 271 11.82 10.33 -3.16
CA MET A 271 11.64 9.26 -4.15
C MET A 271 10.45 8.36 -3.78
N LEU A 272 10.30 8.05 -2.51
CA LEU A 272 9.21 7.21 -2.02
C LEU A 272 7.88 7.98 -1.88
N GLY A 273 7.88 9.32 -1.86
CA GLY A 273 6.69 10.13 -1.62
C GLY A 273 6.14 9.88 -0.22
N HIS A 274 6.96 10.07 0.83
CA HIS A 274 6.52 10.09 2.22
C HIS A 274 5.95 11.47 2.55
N ASP A 275 4.71 11.48 3.09
CA ASP A 275 4.09 12.69 3.60
C ASP A 275 4.65 12.98 4.99
N ASP A 276 5.59 13.93 5.09
CA ASP A 276 5.66 14.80 6.23
C ASP A 276 5.14 16.16 5.79
N GLU A 277 4.14 16.65 6.53
CA GLU A 277 3.48 17.92 6.33
C GLU A 277 4.48 19.08 6.43
N THR A 278 5.10 19.43 5.34
CA THR A 278 5.53 20.80 5.10
C THR A 278 5.54 21.02 3.60
N GLU A 279 4.69 21.91 3.17
CA GLU A 279 4.66 22.45 1.82
C GLU A 279 6.06 22.91 1.43
N THR A 280 6.70 22.14 0.55
CA THR A 280 7.67 22.74 -0.36
C THR A 280 7.72 21.85 -1.60
N THR A 281 7.24 22.39 -2.70
CA THR A 281 7.55 21.92 -4.05
C THR A 281 9.05 22.15 -4.26
N ILE A 282 9.88 21.28 -3.71
CA ILE A 282 11.29 21.25 -4.00
C ILE A 282 11.47 20.13 -4.99
N TYR A 283 11.66 20.51 -6.24
CA TYR A 283 12.32 19.67 -7.22
C TYR A 283 13.72 19.41 -6.67
N VAL A 284 13.95 18.22 -6.13
CA VAL A 284 15.31 17.79 -5.79
C VAL A 284 16.02 17.60 -7.11
N HIS A 285 16.97 18.47 -7.36
CA HIS A 285 17.99 18.30 -8.38
C HIS A 285 19.01 17.24 -7.94
N ILE A 286 18.57 16.00 -7.77
CA ILE A 286 19.47 14.90 -8.08
C ILE A 286 19.62 15.02 -9.61
N SER A 287 20.83 15.26 -10.09
CA SER A 287 21.04 15.30 -11.53
C SER A 287 20.49 13.96 -12.06
N ILE A 288 19.66 14.03 -13.09
CA ILE A 288 19.06 12.85 -13.76
C ILE A 288 20.15 11.79 -14.01
N ASP A 289 21.32 12.21 -14.41
CA ASP A 289 22.50 11.37 -14.65
C ASP A 289 23.07 10.75 -13.36
N GLY A 290 23.02 11.43 -12.23
CA GLY A 290 23.49 10.90 -10.94
C GLY A 290 22.57 9.81 -10.43
N ALA A 291 21.25 10.00 -10.49
CA ALA A 291 20.27 8.99 -10.09
C ALA A 291 20.29 7.77 -11.02
N LYS A 292 20.39 7.98 -12.35
CA LYS A 292 20.53 6.89 -13.33
C LYS A 292 21.82 6.09 -13.12
N ARG A 293 22.97 6.76 -12.95
CA ARG A 293 24.26 6.07 -12.66
C ARG A 293 24.16 5.28 -11.38
N PHE A 294 23.64 5.88 -10.33
CA PHE A 294 23.51 5.22 -9.03
C PHE A 294 22.64 3.96 -9.12
N LEU A 295 21.46 4.03 -9.78
CA LEU A 295 20.58 2.89 -10.00
C LEU A 295 21.25 1.81 -10.88
N ASN A 296 22.02 2.21 -11.89
CA ASN A 296 22.76 1.27 -12.74
C ASN A 296 23.94 0.62 -12.01
N ASP A 297 24.63 1.38 -11.14
CA ASP A 297 25.85 0.90 -10.48
C ASP A 297 25.54 0.04 -9.23
N HIS A 298 24.38 0.26 -8.53
CA HIS A 298 24.14 -0.30 -7.20
C HIS A 298 22.91 -1.19 -7.10
N ILE A 299 21.86 -1.02 -7.90
CA ILE A 299 20.59 -1.73 -7.68
C ILE A 299 20.29 -2.83 -8.70
N ALA A 300 20.90 -2.83 -9.86
CA ALA A 300 20.50 -3.79 -10.90
C ALA A 300 21.61 -4.24 -11.82
N ASN A 301 22.87 -4.04 -11.45
CA ASN A 301 23.97 -4.51 -12.27
C ASN A 301 24.50 -5.87 -11.75
N PRO A 302 24.16 -7.00 -12.40
CA PRO A 302 24.72 -8.31 -12.03
C PRO A 302 26.23 -8.38 -12.09
N ARG A 303 26.91 -7.42 -12.76
CA ARG A 303 28.36 -7.39 -12.92
C ARG A 303 29.09 -6.92 -11.67
N ASN A 304 28.44 -6.26 -10.74
CA ASN A 304 29.05 -5.79 -9.50
C ASN A 304 29.08 -6.87 -8.40
N TYR A 305 28.56 -8.06 -8.69
CA TYR A 305 28.44 -9.17 -7.74
C TYR A 305 28.97 -10.50 -8.33
N GLN A 306 29.98 -10.42 -9.21
CA GLN A 306 30.76 -11.60 -9.62
C GLN A 306 31.92 -11.86 -8.67
#